data_6f9a76b5f97a11e80eda53c6fcaa087a
#
_entry.id   6f9a76b5f97a11e80eda53c6fcaa087a
#
_cell.length_a   1.000
_cell.length_b   1.000
_cell.length_c   1.000
_cell.angle_alpha   90.00
_cell.angle_beta   90.00
_cell.angle_gamma   90.00
#
_symmetry.space_group_name_H-M   'P 1'
#
loop_
_entity.id
_entity.type
_entity.pdbx_description
1 polymer ?
#
loop_
_entity_poly.entity_id
_entity_poly.type
_entity_poly.pdbx_seq_one_letter_code
_entity_poly.pdbx_strand_id
1 'polypeptide(L)' 'MAQSVMRKIGELSEERERLLAREGTHHADFDDRGRLLQIDHDLQVLWDLRRRELAGERIELEEDFLDRYTVDPGRDAPGR' A
#
# COMPACT_ATOMS: atom_id res chain seq x y z
N MET A 1 13.94 11.64 0.55
CA MET A 1 14.86 10.57 0.85
C MET A 1 14.27 9.25 0.52
N ALA A 2 15.08 8.34 0.06
CA ALA A 2 14.59 7.02 -0.30
C ALA A 2 14.34 6.18 0.94
N GLN A 3 13.39 5.27 0.84
CA GLN A 3 13.08 4.34 1.89
C GLN A 3 13.33 2.93 1.39
N SER A 4 13.64 2.02 2.28
CA SER A 4 13.74 0.63 1.87
C SER A 4 12.35 0.04 1.65
N VAL A 5 12.28 -0.97 0.80
CA VAL A 5 11.01 -1.64 0.52
C VAL A 5 10.46 -2.26 1.81
N MET A 6 11.31 -2.94 2.57
CA MET A 6 10.83 -3.60 3.80
C MET A 6 10.33 -2.60 4.84
N ARG A 7 10.97 -1.46 4.95
CA ARG A 7 10.51 -0.46 5.90
C ARG A 7 9.11 0.03 5.53
N LYS A 8 8.89 0.27 4.25
CA LYS A 8 7.58 0.74 3.80
C LYS A 8 6.51 -0.33 3.99
N ILE A 9 6.86 -1.58 3.73
CA ILE A 9 5.94 -2.68 3.98
C ILE A 9 5.53 -2.69 5.45
N GLY A 10 6.50 -2.54 6.35
CA GLY A 10 6.20 -2.53 7.78
C GLY A 10 5.27 -1.42 8.19
N GLU A 11 5.52 -0.21 7.67
CA GLU A 11 4.68 0.94 7.99
C GLU A 11 3.24 0.72 7.53
N LEU A 12 3.07 0.24 6.31
CA LEU A 12 1.72 0.03 5.79
C LEU A 12 1.01 -1.13 6.47
N SER A 13 1.76 -2.16 6.84
CA SER A 13 1.16 -3.29 7.55
C SER A 13 0.64 -2.86 8.91
N GLU A 14 1.37 -2.00 9.61
CA GLU A 14 0.90 -1.48 10.90
C GLU A 14 -0.34 -0.62 10.73
N GLU A 15 -0.35 0.22 9.73
CA GLU A 15 -1.51 1.06 9.46
C GLU A 15 -2.73 0.19 9.14
N ARG A 16 -2.51 -0.86 8.36
CA ARG A 16 -3.59 -1.77 8.00
C ARG A 16 -4.21 -2.41 9.23
N GLU A 17 -3.37 -2.83 10.16
CA GLU A 17 -3.88 -3.45 11.38
C GLU A 17 -4.70 -2.46 12.20
N ARG A 18 -4.26 -1.22 12.28
CA ARG A 18 -5.02 -0.21 13.01
C ARG A 18 -6.39 0.04 12.38
N LEU A 19 -6.43 0.07 11.06
CA LEU A 19 -7.69 0.30 10.37
C LEU A 19 -8.64 -0.88 10.52
N LEU A 20 -8.10 -2.09 10.48
CA LEU A 20 -8.93 -3.27 10.68
C LEU A 20 -9.48 -3.35 12.10
N ALA A 21 -8.72 -2.90 13.09
CA ALA A 21 -9.21 -2.85 14.45
C ALA A 21 -10.38 -1.89 14.56
N ARG A 22 -10.34 -0.78 13.85
CA ARG A 22 -11.46 0.15 13.87
C ARG A 22 -12.70 -0.46 13.22
N GLU A 23 -12.51 -1.23 12.17
CA GLU A 23 -13.64 -1.92 11.57
C GLU A 23 -14.28 -2.86 12.58
N GLY A 24 -13.48 -3.56 13.34
CA GLY A 24 -13.98 -4.50 14.32
C GLY A 24 -14.77 -3.84 15.43
N THR A 25 -14.61 -2.52 15.62
CA THR A 25 -15.35 -1.79 16.63
C THR A 25 -16.49 -0.98 16.02
N HIS A 26 -16.77 -1.18 14.76
CA HIS A 26 -17.83 -0.49 14.05
C HIS A 26 -17.56 1.01 13.90
N HIS A 27 -16.32 1.40 13.93
CA HIS A 27 -15.96 2.80 13.74
C HIS A 27 -15.35 3.05 12.36
N ALA A 28 -15.28 2.03 11.53
CA ALA A 28 -14.73 2.22 10.20
C ALA A 28 -15.72 2.99 9.34
N ASP A 29 -15.22 3.88 8.54
CA ASP A 29 -16.07 4.65 7.67
C ASP A 29 -15.59 4.47 6.23
N PHE A 30 -16.21 5.23 5.34
CA PHE A 30 -15.89 5.11 3.92
C PHE A 30 -14.41 5.43 3.66
N ASP A 31 -13.87 6.42 4.36
CA ASP A 31 -12.47 6.79 4.17
C ASP A 31 -11.54 5.68 4.63
N ASP A 32 -11.86 5.01 5.73
CA ASP A 32 -11.05 3.90 6.21
C ASP A 32 -11.05 2.76 5.20
N ARG A 33 -12.19 2.48 4.59
CA ARG A 33 -12.26 1.41 3.60
C ARG A 33 -11.47 1.75 2.36
N GLY A 34 -11.53 3.00 1.94
CA GLY A 34 -10.73 3.46 0.82
C GLY A 34 -9.25 3.37 1.11
N ARG A 35 -8.86 3.72 2.32
CA ARG A 35 -7.47 3.63 2.72
C ARG A 35 -6.99 2.18 2.77
N LEU A 36 -7.83 1.26 3.27
CA LEU A 36 -7.47 -0.15 3.28
C LEU A 36 -7.26 -0.68 1.87
N LEU A 37 -8.12 -0.30 0.95
CA LEU A 37 -7.98 -0.72 -0.43
C LEU A 37 -6.66 -0.22 -1.01
N GLN A 38 -6.31 1.02 -0.74
CA GLN A 38 -5.06 1.58 -1.21
C GLN A 38 -3.87 0.85 -0.58
N ILE A 39 -3.92 0.58 0.71
CA ILE A 39 -2.84 -0.12 1.38
C ILE A 39 -2.66 -1.51 0.82
N ASP A 40 -3.75 -2.23 0.59
CA ASP A 40 -3.65 -3.59 0.03
C ASP A 40 -3.01 -3.56 -1.34
N HIS A 41 -3.36 -2.58 -2.15
CA HIS A 41 -2.74 -2.42 -3.47
C HIS A 41 -1.25 -2.10 -3.33
N ASP A 42 -0.91 -1.17 -2.46
CA ASP A 42 0.47 -0.77 -2.27
C ASP A 42 1.31 -1.94 -1.75
N LEU A 43 0.75 -2.73 -0.84
CA LEU A 43 1.47 -3.88 -0.32
C LEU A 43 1.76 -4.91 -1.41
N GLN A 44 0.83 -5.11 -2.33
CA GLN A 44 1.09 -6.02 -3.45
C GLN A 44 2.26 -5.53 -4.30
N VAL A 45 2.29 -4.24 -4.59
CA VAL A 45 3.39 -3.66 -5.36
C VAL A 45 4.70 -3.82 -4.59
N LEU A 46 4.69 -3.51 -3.30
CA LEU A 46 5.91 -3.57 -2.50
C LEU A 46 6.44 -4.98 -2.35
N TRP A 47 5.56 -5.97 -2.16
CA TRP A 47 6.02 -7.35 -2.07
C TRP A 47 6.61 -7.84 -3.38
N ASP A 48 6.05 -7.39 -4.49
CA ASP A 48 6.63 -7.72 -5.79
C ASP A 48 8.03 -7.12 -5.92
N LEU A 49 8.20 -5.87 -5.47
CA LEU A 49 9.51 -5.24 -5.48
C LEU A 49 10.49 -5.96 -4.56
N ARG A 50 9.99 -6.44 -3.41
CA ARG A 50 10.84 -7.19 -2.50
C ARG A 50 11.36 -8.48 -3.14
N ARG A 51 10.49 -9.17 -3.88
CA ARG A 51 10.93 -10.37 -4.59
C ARG A 51 12.03 -10.04 -5.59
N ARG A 52 11.90 -8.90 -6.25
CA ARG A 52 12.92 -8.46 -7.21
C ARG A 52 14.24 -8.13 -6.50
N GLU A 53 14.15 -7.53 -5.32
CA GLU A 53 15.36 -7.28 -4.54
C GLU A 53 16.06 -8.58 -4.18
N LEU A 54 15.30 -9.56 -3.76
CA LEU A 54 15.88 -10.86 -3.40
C LEU A 54 16.49 -11.57 -4.61
N ALA A 55 16.05 -11.21 -5.79
CA ALA A 55 16.64 -11.73 -7.02
C ALA A 55 17.85 -10.93 -7.48
N GLY A 56 18.24 -9.92 -6.73
CA GLY A 56 19.46 -9.18 -7.03
C GLY A 56 19.28 -7.75 -7.50
N GLU A 57 18.06 -7.30 -7.69
CA GLU A 57 17.84 -5.92 -8.13
C GLU A 57 18.00 -4.97 -6.97
N ARG A 58 18.46 -3.78 -7.28
CA ARG A 58 18.58 -2.76 -6.27
C ARG A 58 17.38 -1.82 -6.42
N ILE A 59 16.57 -1.71 -5.35
CA ILE A 59 15.36 -0.91 -5.41
C ILE A 59 15.35 0.08 -4.24
N GLU A 60 15.11 1.34 -4.57
CA GLU A 60 14.96 2.39 -3.57
C GLU A 60 13.68 3.13 -3.85
N LEU A 61 12.91 3.40 -2.82
CA LEU A 61 11.63 4.07 -2.98
C LEU A 61 11.78 5.56 -2.75
N GLU A 62 11.31 6.34 -3.68
CA GLU A 62 11.28 7.79 -3.52
C GLU A 62 9.97 8.16 -2.82
N GLU A 63 9.91 9.39 -2.32
CA GLU A 63 8.76 9.81 -1.52
C GLU A 63 7.45 9.65 -2.26
N ASP A 64 7.43 9.92 -3.54
CA ASP A 64 6.20 9.86 -4.31
C ASP A 64 6.02 8.55 -5.06
N PHE A 65 6.83 7.53 -4.74
CA PHE A 65 6.78 6.31 -5.52
C PHE A 65 5.39 5.70 -5.57
N LEU A 66 4.76 5.57 -4.42
CA LEU A 66 3.47 4.90 -4.35
C LEU A 66 2.34 5.73 -4.91
N ASP A 67 2.53 7.03 -5.07
CA ASP A 67 1.51 7.86 -5.69
C ASP A 67 1.24 7.44 -7.13
N ARG A 68 2.22 6.84 -7.77
CA ARG A 68 2.06 6.35 -9.14
C ARG A 68 1.13 5.16 -9.22
N TYR A 69 0.83 4.53 -8.09
CA TYR A 69 0.01 3.34 -8.05
C TYR A 69 -1.28 3.57 -7.27
N THR A 70 -1.69 4.83 -7.16
CA THR A 70 -2.88 5.17 -6.39
C THR A 70 -4.12 4.49 -6.97
N VAL A 71 -4.89 3.85 -6.11
CA VAL A 71 -6.14 3.27 -6.49
C VAL A 71 -7.22 4.34 -6.40
N ASP A 72 -7.99 4.50 -7.46
CA ASP A 72 -9.06 5.48 -7.47
C ASP A 72 -10.36 4.73 -7.69
N PRO A 73 -11.05 4.39 -6.63
CA PRO A 73 -12.27 3.59 -6.79
C PRO A 73 -13.34 4.28 -7.61
N GLY A 74 -13.28 5.59 -7.71
CA GLY A 74 -14.24 6.27 -8.54
C GLY A 74 -13.94 6.24 -10.00
N ARG A 75 -12.70 5.88 -10.40
CA ARG A 75 -12.33 5.93 -11.73
C ARG A 75 -12.35 4.65 -12.40
N ASP A 76 -12.36 3.69 -11.96
CA ASP A 76 -12.41 2.54 -12.57
C ASP A 76 -11.82 2.16 -13.64
N ALA A 77 -11.44 2.15 -14.01
CA ALA A 77 -10.75 1.97 -14.93
C ALA A 77 -10.73 0.96 -15.75
N PRO A 78 -10.55 0.13 -15.63
CA PRO A 78 -10.22 -0.76 -16.40
C PRO A 78 -10.86 -0.98 -17.45
N GLY A 79 -11.21 -1.33 -17.60
CA GLY A 79 -11.85 -1.52 -18.51
C GLY A 79 -11.68 -1.12 -19.70
N ARG A 80 -11.21 -0.59 -19.87
CA ARG A 80 -11.13 -0.14 -20.93
C ARG A 80 -10.31 -0.42 -21.44
#